data_1f185c97a702e5e66622e36ab218663b
#
_entry.id   1f185c97a702e5e66622e36ab218663b
#
_cell.length_a   1.000
_cell.length_b   1.000
_cell.length_c   1.000
_cell.angle_alpha   90.00
_cell.angle_beta   90.00
_cell.angle_gamma   90.00
#
_symmetry.space_group_name_H-M   'P 1'
#
loop_
_entity.id
_entity.type
_entity.pdbx_description
1 polymer ?
#
loop_
_entity_poly.entity_id
_entity_poly.type
_entity_poly.pdbx_seq_one_letter_code
_entity_poly.pdbx_strand_id
1 'polypeptide(L)'
;SADYAAGSIMTFVEVADIYKYFPGLHATLDNLYLDGKEVTFDASKVLDANESPKYRLELWNCYGATKDKGCAFGTPDGDVIKELGFSSSMEVKFTFHTLFSVPEW
;
A
#
# COMPACT_ATOMS: atom_id res chain seq x y z
N SER A 1 -19.45 -0.48 18.22
CA SER A 1 -18.77 -0.21 16.97
C SER A 1 -18.03 -1.45 16.55
N ALA A 2 -18.14 -1.73 15.29
CA ALA A 2 -17.31 -2.75 14.71
C ALA A 2 -15.90 -2.19 14.73
N ASP A 3 -15.16 -2.52 15.72
CA ASP A 3 -13.80 -2.08 15.79
C ASP A 3 -13.00 -2.93 14.83
N TYR A 4 -12.34 -2.27 13.94
CA TYR A 4 -11.40 -2.91 13.04
C TYR A 4 -10.07 -3.11 13.73
N ALA A 5 -10.14 -3.39 15.03
CA ALA A 5 -8.96 -3.54 15.86
C ALA A 5 -8.37 -4.95 15.79
N ALA A 6 -9.07 -5.86 15.19
CA ALA A 6 -8.65 -7.26 15.17
C ALA A 6 -7.45 -7.53 14.24
N GLY A 7 -7.06 -6.55 13.45
CA GLY A 7 -5.95 -6.68 12.56
C GLY A 7 -6.35 -6.80 11.09
N SER A 8 -5.37 -6.97 10.23
CA SER A 8 -5.59 -7.02 8.79
C SER A 8 -4.80 -8.16 8.17
N ILE A 9 -5.42 -8.82 7.21
CA ILE A 9 -4.79 -9.83 6.38
C ILE A 9 -4.15 -9.18 5.17
N MET A 10 -4.80 -8.18 4.61
CA MET A 10 -4.32 -7.48 3.42
C MET A 10 -4.67 -6.00 3.49
N THR A 11 -3.72 -5.17 3.09
CA THR A 11 -3.93 -3.72 2.95
C THR A 11 -3.20 -3.27 1.71
N PHE A 12 -3.94 -2.90 0.67
CA PHE A 12 -3.34 -2.47 -0.59
C PHE A 12 -4.30 -1.59 -1.39
N VAL A 13 -3.72 -0.87 -2.34
CA VAL A 13 -4.45 -0.10 -3.36
C VAL A 13 -4.20 -0.77 -4.70
N GLU A 14 -5.27 -0.99 -5.46
CA GLU A 14 -5.17 -1.55 -6.80
C GLU A 14 -5.81 -0.61 -7.81
N VAL A 15 -5.18 -0.48 -8.98
CA VAL A 15 -5.75 0.27 -10.11
C VAL A 15 -5.73 -0.62 -11.32
N ALA A 16 -6.93 -0.92 -11.84
CA ALA A 16 -7.08 -1.82 -12.97
C ALA A 16 -6.60 -1.17 -14.26
N ASP A 17 -5.89 -1.96 -15.07
CA ASP A 17 -5.51 -1.62 -16.45
C ASP A 17 -4.59 -0.41 -16.63
N ILE A 18 -4.18 0.25 -15.57
CA ILE A 18 -3.36 1.45 -15.71
C ILE A 18 -2.01 1.16 -16.36
N TYR A 19 -1.51 -0.06 -16.22
CA TYR A 19 -0.24 -0.46 -16.83
C TYR A 19 -0.26 -0.37 -18.35
N LYS A 20 -1.44 -0.45 -18.95
CA LYS A 20 -1.58 -0.37 -20.42
C LYS A 20 -1.29 1.02 -20.94
N TYR A 21 -1.60 2.03 -20.14
CA TYR A 21 -1.50 3.44 -20.55
C TYR A 21 -0.25 4.09 -20.01
N PHE A 22 0.23 3.63 -18.87
CA PHE A 22 1.39 4.20 -18.19
C PHE A 22 2.31 3.09 -17.70
N PRO A 23 3.01 2.41 -18.63
CA PRO A 23 3.82 1.25 -18.25
C PRO A 23 4.99 1.57 -17.31
N GLY A 24 5.42 2.83 -17.26
CA GLY A 24 6.46 3.26 -16.33
C GLY A 24 5.93 3.83 -15.03
N LEU A 25 4.64 3.72 -14.78
CA LEU A 25 4.03 4.30 -13.58
C LEU A 25 4.47 3.55 -12.33
N HIS A 26 4.83 4.32 -11.33
CA HIS A 26 5.12 3.85 -9.99
C HIS A 26 4.46 4.77 -8.98
N ALA A 27 4.41 4.36 -7.72
CA ALA A 27 3.83 5.17 -6.68
C ALA A 27 4.73 5.25 -5.46
N THR A 28 4.62 6.36 -4.76
CA THR A 28 5.23 6.55 -3.45
C THR A 28 4.12 6.65 -2.43
N LEU A 29 4.21 5.87 -1.37
CA LEU A 29 3.32 6.03 -0.23
C LEU A 29 3.80 7.24 0.56
N ASP A 30 2.94 8.24 0.68
CA ASP A 30 3.31 9.49 1.33
C ASP A 30 2.92 9.51 2.80
N ASN A 31 1.68 9.17 3.09
CA ASN A 31 1.14 9.22 4.46
C ASN A 31 0.11 8.13 4.67
N LEU A 32 0.02 7.69 5.91
CA LEU A 32 -0.98 6.73 6.36
C LEU A 32 -1.62 7.26 7.63
N TYR A 33 -2.95 7.28 7.67
CA TYR A 33 -3.71 7.79 8.82
C TYR A 33 -4.73 6.76 9.28
N LEU A 34 -4.83 6.56 10.58
CA LEU A 34 -5.87 5.75 11.20
C LEU A 34 -6.66 6.65 12.14
N ASP A 35 -7.96 6.79 11.91
CA ASP A 35 -8.84 7.68 12.67
C ASP A 35 -8.31 9.11 12.75
N GLY A 36 -7.73 9.59 11.64
CA GLY A 36 -7.18 10.94 11.54
C GLY A 36 -5.79 11.12 12.13
N LYS A 37 -5.20 10.07 12.70
CA LYS A 37 -3.85 10.14 13.26
C LYS A 37 -2.84 9.54 12.32
N GLU A 38 -1.77 10.25 12.09
CA GLU A 38 -0.70 9.76 11.24
C GLU A 38 0.01 8.58 11.88
N VAL A 39 0.25 7.54 11.07
CA VAL A 39 0.94 6.32 11.48
C VAL A 39 2.25 6.23 10.70
N THR A 40 3.32 5.93 11.41
CA THR A 40 4.62 5.71 10.76
C THR A 40 4.61 4.39 9.99
N PHE A 41 5.34 4.37 8.89
CA PHE A 41 5.51 3.17 8.09
C PHE A 41 6.93 3.07 7.56
N ASP A 42 7.31 1.86 7.17
CA ASP A 42 8.61 1.58 6.57
C ASP A 42 8.43 1.43 5.06
N ALA A 43 8.87 2.44 4.32
CA ALA A 43 8.71 2.47 2.88
C ALA A 43 9.41 1.31 2.16
N SER A 44 10.47 0.76 2.75
CA SER A 44 11.19 -0.36 2.14
C SER A 44 10.38 -1.65 2.11
N LYS A 45 9.31 -1.72 2.88
CA LYS A 45 8.43 -2.88 2.96
C LYS A 45 7.18 -2.75 2.11
N VAL A 46 7.00 -1.61 1.44
CA VAL A 46 5.86 -1.39 0.55
C VAL A 46 6.19 -1.99 -0.82
N LEU A 47 5.24 -2.73 -1.38
CA LEU A 47 5.36 -3.23 -2.73
C LEU A 47 4.72 -2.24 -3.69
N ASP A 48 5.46 -1.86 -4.71
CA ASP A 48 5.03 -0.96 -5.77
C ASP A 48 5.19 -1.72 -7.09
N ALA A 49 4.11 -2.25 -7.61
CA ALA A 49 4.14 -3.12 -8.77
C ALA A 49 3.15 -2.68 -9.83
N ASN A 50 3.67 -2.26 -10.97
CA ASN A 50 2.87 -1.86 -12.12
C ASN A 50 2.92 -2.97 -13.17
N GLU A 51 2.01 -3.92 -13.04
CA GLU A 51 1.98 -5.07 -13.93
C GLU A 51 0.55 -5.56 -14.15
N SER A 52 0.40 -6.44 -15.13
CA SER A 52 -0.91 -7.01 -15.44
C SER A 52 -1.38 -7.92 -14.30
N PRO A 53 -2.67 -7.93 -13.99
CA PRO A 53 -3.74 -7.13 -14.59
C PRO A 53 -3.99 -5.79 -13.91
N LYS A 54 -3.28 -5.48 -12.83
CA LYS A 54 -3.53 -4.30 -12.02
C LYS A 54 -2.23 -3.73 -11.48
N TYR A 55 -2.15 -2.42 -11.44
CA TYR A 55 -1.15 -1.78 -10.58
C TYR A 55 -1.50 -2.06 -9.12
N ARG A 56 -0.50 -2.35 -8.30
CA ARG A 56 -0.71 -2.60 -6.88
C ARG A 56 0.31 -1.86 -6.04
N LEU A 57 -0.19 -1.09 -5.09
CA LEU A 57 0.58 -0.52 -4.00
C LEU A 57 0.19 -1.31 -2.75
N GLU A 58 1.09 -2.15 -2.28
CA GLU A 58 0.76 -3.13 -1.24
C GLU A 58 1.54 -2.83 0.03
N LEU A 59 0.80 -2.58 1.11
CA LEU A 59 1.38 -2.30 2.42
C LEU A 59 1.55 -3.58 3.23
N TRP A 60 0.60 -4.48 3.08
CA TRP A 60 0.66 -5.78 3.72
C TRP A 60 -0.22 -6.78 2.96
N ASN A 61 0.30 -7.97 2.76
CA ASN A 61 -0.47 -9.07 2.19
C ASN A 61 0.13 -10.37 2.68
N CYS A 62 -0.61 -11.08 3.52
CA CYS A 62 -0.13 -12.33 4.10
C CYS A 62 0.04 -13.45 3.06
N TYR A 63 -0.50 -13.27 1.87
CA TYR A 63 -0.39 -14.22 0.77
C TYR A 63 0.56 -13.76 -0.34
N GLY A 64 1.09 -12.55 -0.23
CA GLY A 64 1.84 -11.94 -1.31
C GLY A 64 3.29 -11.62 -0.97
N ALA A 65 3.89 -10.81 -1.83
CA ALA A 65 5.30 -10.47 -1.73
C ALA A 65 5.66 -9.72 -0.44
N THR A 66 4.72 -8.93 0.09
CA THR A 66 5.01 -8.19 1.32
C THR A 66 5.04 -9.07 2.55
N LYS A 67 4.57 -10.31 2.47
CA LYS A 67 4.74 -11.27 3.57
C LYS A 67 6.23 -11.48 3.87
N ASP A 68 7.02 -11.65 2.82
CA ASP A 68 8.46 -11.90 2.98
C ASP A 68 9.22 -10.65 3.41
N LYS A 69 8.75 -9.48 3.00
CA LYS A 69 9.34 -8.21 3.41
C LYS A 69 8.96 -7.81 4.83
N GLY A 70 7.85 -8.34 5.32
CA GLY A 70 7.25 -7.92 6.57
C GLY A 70 6.18 -6.86 6.33
N CYS A 71 5.66 -6.32 7.41
CA CYS A 71 4.61 -5.32 7.35
C CYS A 71 5.19 -3.90 7.29
N ALA A 72 4.65 -3.07 6.41
CA ALA A 72 5.09 -1.68 6.30
C ALA A 72 4.72 -0.87 7.54
N PHE A 73 3.70 -1.29 8.27
CA PHE A 73 3.25 -0.64 9.50
C PHE A 73 2.80 -1.71 10.49
N GLY A 74 3.17 -1.54 11.74
CA GLY A 74 2.82 -2.51 12.76
C GLY A 74 3.63 -3.80 12.68
N THR A 75 3.32 -4.73 13.56
CA THR A 75 4.01 -6.01 13.68
C THR A 75 3.05 -7.14 13.39
N PRO A 76 3.37 -7.99 12.42
CA PRO A 76 2.50 -9.14 12.15
C PRO A 76 2.61 -10.18 13.27
N ASP A 77 1.48 -10.81 13.55
CA ASP A 77 1.40 -11.99 14.40
C ASP A 77 0.82 -13.09 13.52
N GLY A 78 1.70 -13.95 13.05
CA GLY A 78 1.34 -14.90 12.01
C GLY A 78 1.01 -14.16 10.71
N ASP A 79 -0.18 -14.40 10.21
CA ASP A 79 -0.65 -13.82 8.95
C ASP A 79 -1.51 -12.57 9.16
N VAL A 80 -1.53 -12.02 10.36
CA VAL A 80 -2.41 -10.90 10.72
C VAL A 80 -1.62 -9.78 11.38
N ILE A 81 -1.90 -8.55 10.97
CA ILE A 81 -1.36 -7.38 11.65
C ILE A 81 -2.25 -7.05 12.82
N LYS A 82 -1.71 -7.11 14.02
CA LYS A 82 -2.49 -6.90 15.25
C LYS A 82 -2.61 -5.45 15.67
N GLU A 83 -1.64 -4.61 15.29
CA GLU A 83 -1.64 -3.21 15.69
C GLU A 83 -2.48 -2.32 14.79
N LEU A 84 -2.95 -2.84 13.65
CA LEU A 84 -3.79 -2.06 12.76
C LEU A 84 -5.21 -2.00 13.32
N GLY A 85 -5.54 -0.90 13.95
CA GLY A 85 -6.89 -0.70 14.48
C GLY A 85 -7.41 0.68 14.11
N PHE A 86 -8.65 0.73 13.66
CA PHE A 86 -9.34 2.00 13.47
C PHE A 86 -10.84 1.77 13.64
N SER A 87 -11.56 2.81 14.08
CA SER A 87 -12.99 2.70 14.31
C SER A 87 -13.81 3.53 13.31
N SER A 88 -13.24 4.56 12.72
CA SER A 88 -13.99 5.41 11.78
C SER A 88 -13.35 5.51 10.41
N SER A 89 -12.03 5.60 10.31
CA SER A 89 -11.40 5.83 9.01
C SER A 89 -9.98 5.33 8.92
N MET A 90 -9.62 4.94 7.70
CA MET A 90 -8.26 4.71 7.29
C MET A 90 -8.02 5.53 6.03
N GLU A 91 -6.95 6.32 6.01
CA GLU A 91 -6.63 7.13 4.85
C GLU A 91 -5.21 6.84 4.40
N VAL A 92 -5.06 6.59 3.12
CA VAL A 92 -3.77 6.34 2.49
C VAL A 92 -3.53 7.45 1.47
N LYS A 93 -2.45 8.19 1.65
CA LYS A 93 -2.04 9.20 0.67
C LYS A 93 -0.83 8.70 -0.08
N PHE A 94 -0.91 8.76 -1.40
CA PHE A 94 0.17 8.31 -2.26
C PHE A 94 0.25 9.18 -3.50
N THR A 95 1.41 9.16 -4.15
CA THR A 95 1.68 9.95 -5.35
C THR A 95 2.11 9.02 -6.46
N PHE A 96 1.45 9.11 -7.60
CA PHE A 96 1.90 8.43 -8.80
C PHE A 96 3.02 9.21 -9.49
N HIS A 97 4.01 8.48 -9.96
CA HIS A 97 5.12 9.00 -10.75
C HIS A 97 5.13 8.30 -12.08
N THR A 98 5.09 9.06 -13.15
CA THR A 98 5.17 8.50 -14.50
C THR A 98 6.57 8.71 -15.04
N LEU A 99 7.12 7.64 -15.61
CA LEU A 99 8.39 7.72 -16.31
C LEU A 99 8.09 7.85 -17.79
N PHE A 100 8.08 9.05 -18.29
CA PHE A 100 8.05 9.26 -19.71
C PHE A 100 9.20 10.17 -20.07
N SER A 101 9.84 9.85 -21.17
CA SER A 101 10.88 10.71 -21.69
C SER A 101 10.22 11.96 -22.25
N VAL A 102 10.64 13.09 -21.73
CA VAL A 102 10.25 14.37 -22.31
C VAL A 102 11.05 14.50 -23.61
N PRO A 103 10.39 14.67 -24.75
CA PRO A 103 11.13 14.89 -25.99
C PRO A 103 12.00 16.12 -25.85
N GLU A 104 13.21 16.00 -26.30
CA GLU A 104 14.08 17.14 -26.41
C GLU A 104 13.82 17.81 -27.76
N TRP A 105 13.35 19.02 -27.69
CA TRP A 105 13.14 19.85 -28.86
C TRP A 105 13.64 21.26 -28.67
#